data_18b9f856fb90faa572d7f84af2d92add
#
_entry.id   18b9f856fb90faa572d7f84af2d92add
#
_cell.length_a   1.000
_cell.length_b   1.000
_cell.length_c   1.000
_cell.angle_alpha   90.00
_cell.angle_beta   90.00
_cell.angle_gamma   90.00
#
_symmetry.space_group_name_H-M   'P 1'
#
loop_
_entity.id
_entity.type
_entity.pdbx_description
1 polymer ?
#
loop_
_entity_poly.entity_id
_entity_poly.type
_entity_poly.pdbx_seq_one_letter_code
_entity_poly.pdbx_strand_id
1 'polypeptide(L)'
;MAVFITGGHGHIASWAARFLAESGEHVILYDINPITPDCLSGLSQYVEFIQGDVMDFPRLTEIFQQRKGEIDGIIHTVGIMGEIVLTNPHGNVKLNIAGTHNMLEIARLFGIPKVVYTSTGAVYGALPGIATEKEHQPNPADLYAATKTSCEFLGQQYANTFGIDFRISRIYFCYGPGKLPSNFIRLYQLAFGALEGLTGLRTDKGADQKLDFVYIEDAARGTALVYQAEKPKYSVFNIATGISTSVGDVVKLSQKHSRFNVEVELGPGQLMQRCEALDISRAKEALGFEPKFNLEEGIQRYADWLYKVLKI
;
A
#
# COMPACT_ATOMS: atom_id res chain seq x y z
N MET A 1 -23.37 8.10 -1.84
CA MET A 1 -22.52 8.10 -0.62
C MET A 1 -21.07 8.14 -1.06
N ALA A 2 -20.13 8.48 -0.19
CA ALA A 2 -18.75 8.68 -0.58
C ALA A 2 -17.80 7.83 0.28
N VAL A 3 -16.68 7.42 -0.32
CA VAL A 3 -15.56 6.75 0.37
C VAL A 3 -14.54 7.80 0.82
N PHE A 4 -14.21 7.84 2.11
CA PHE A 4 -13.18 8.74 2.63
C PHE A 4 -11.83 8.01 2.65
N ILE A 5 -10.87 8.49 1.85
CA ILE A 5 -9.54 7.86 1.74
C ILE A 5 -8.49 8.78 2.32
N THR A 6 -7.83 8.36 3.39
CA THR A 6 -6.72 9.10 4.00
C THR A 6 -5.39 8.75 3.33
N GLY A 7 -4.46 9.70 3.30
CA GLY A 7 -3.23 9.54 2.54
C GLY A 7 -3.46 9.64 1.03
N GLY A 8 -4.42 10.48 0.62
CA GLY A 8 -4.95 10.56 -0.74
C GLY A 8 -3.93 10.84 -1.83
N HIS A 9 -2.81 11.49 -1.50
CA HIS A 9 -1.67 11.69 -2.40
C HIS A 9 -0.73 10.47 -2.45
N GLY A 10 -0.91 9.52 -1.52
CA GLY A 10 -0.09 8.30 -1.42
C GLY A 10 -0.28 7.35 -2.61
N HIS A 11 0.74 6.51 -2.83
CA HIS A 11 0.81 5.59 -3.95
C HIS A 11 -0.42 4.66 -4.05
N ILE A 12 -0.79 3.97 -2.96
CA ILE A 12 -1.95 3.08 -2.94
C ILE A 12 -3.27 3.85 -2.99
N ALA A 13 -3.38 4.93 -2.19
CA ALA A 13 -4.63 5.69 -2.07
C ALA A 13 -5.09 6.27 -3.40
N SER A 14 -4.18 6.94 -4.13
CA SER A 14 -4.51 7.60 -5.40
C SER A 14 -4.99 6.61 -6.47
N TRP A 15 -4.35 5.45 -6.58
CA TRP A 15 -4.77 4.41 -7.52
C TRP A 15 -6.05 3.67 -7.08
N ALA A 16 -6.25 3.47 -5.76
CA ALA A 16 -7.51 2.93 -5.25
C ALA A 16 -8.67 3.90 -5.49
N ALA A 17 -8.43 5.21 -5.27
CA ALA A 17 -9.40 6.26 -5.60
C ALA A 17 -9.75 6.27 -7.09
N ARG A 18 -8.76 6.14 -7.98
CA ARG A 18 -8.98 6.00 -9.41
C ARG A 18 -9.91 4.83 -9.72
N PHE A 19 -9.61 3.65 -9.19
CA PHE A 19 -10.39 2.45 -9.45
C PHE A 19 -11.84 2.60 -8.97
N LEU A 20 -12.05 3.16 -7.76
CA LEU A 20 -13.38 3.43 -7.20
C LEU A 20 -14.14 4.46 -8.04
N ALA A 21 -13.50 5.56 -8.44
CA ALA A 21 -14.11 6.60 -9.25
C ALA A 21 -14.48 6.09 -10.66
N GLU A 22 -13.65 5.24 -11.28
CA GLU A 22 -13.96 4.59 -12.56
C GLU A 22 -15.15 3.61 -12.46
N SER A 23 -15.43 3.07 -11.27
CA SER A 23 -16.64 2.28 -11.00
C SER A 23 -17.85 3.10 -10.56
N GLY A 24 -17.74 4.44 -10.59
CA GLY A 24 -18.84 5.37 -10.27
C GLY A 24 -18.98 5.76 -8.81
N GLU A 25 -18.05 5.36 -7.95
CA GLU A 25 -18.04 5.76 -6.54
C GLU A 25 -17.55 7.20 -6.37
N HIS A 26 -18.19 7.95 -5.49
CA HIS A 26 -17.65 9.23 -5.04
C HIS A 26 -16.56 9.00 -4.00
N VAL A 27 -15.43 9.71 -4.14
CA VAL A 27 -14.25 9.56 -3.30
C VAL A 27 -13.84 10.91 -2.73
N ILE A 28 -13.63 10.96 -1.42
CA ILE A 28 -13.04 12.11 -0.73
C ILE A 28 -11.61 11.73 -0.34
N LEU A 29 -10.64 12.37 -0.96
CA LEU A 29 -9.22 12.21 -0.64
C LEU A 29 -8.82 13.20 0.46
N TYR A 30 -8.21 12.69 1.52
CA TYR A 30 -7.71 13.49 2.64
C TYR A 30 -6.20 13.33 2.81
N ASP A 31 -5.44 14.41 2.67
CA ASP A 31 -3.99 14.38 2.75
C ASP A 31 -3.44 15.76 3.21
N ILE A 32 -2.26 15.76 3.80
CA ILE A 32 -1.51 17.00 4.11
C ILE A 32 -0.97 17.68 2.84
N ASN A 33 -0.79 16.93 1.76
CA ASN A 33 -0.27 17.41 0.49
C ASN A 33 -1.42 17.85 -0.43
N PRO A 34 -1.46 19.11 -0.91
CA PRO A 34 -2.55 19.62 -1.74
C PRO A 34 -2.47 19.22 -3.22
N ILE A 35 -1.46 18.45 -3.63
CA ILE A 35 -1.28 18.07 -5.04
C ILE A 35 -2.19 16.91 -5.42
N THR A 36 -2.95 17.05 -6.51
CA THR A 36 -3.74 15.95 -7.07
C THR A 36 -2.82 15.03 -7.89
N PRO A 37 -2.82 13.71 -7.62
CA PRO A 37 -2.04 12.75 -8.40
C PRO A 37 -2.47 12.66 -9.86
N ASP A 38 -1.50 12.55 -10.79
CA ASP A 38 -1.75 12.49 -12.24
C ASP A 38 -2.70 11.35 -12.65
N CYS A 39 -2.67 10.23 -11.92
CA CYS A 39 -3.55 9.09 -12.17
C CYS A 39 -5.05 9.42 -12.01
N LEU A 40 -5.39 10.53 -11.37
CA LEU A 40 -6.78 10.99 -11.16
C LEU A 40 -7.25 11.99 -12.22
N SER A 41 -6.42 12.28 -13.22
CA SER A 41 -6.80 13.17 -14.33
C SER A 41 -8.07 12.69 -15.02
N GLY A 42 -9.03 13.60 -15.25
CA GLY A 42 -10.33 13.31 -15.87
C GLY A 42 -11.40 12.75 -14.94
N LEU A 43 -11.12 12.57 -13.63
CA LEU A 43 -12.05 11.99 -12.66
C LEU A 43 -12.58 13.03 -11.63
N SER A 44 -12.40 14.32 -11.88
CA SER A 44 -12.79 15.40 -10.95
C SER A 44 -14.28 15.42 -10.56
N GLN A 45 -15.13 14.81 -11.36
CA GLN A 45 -16.56 14.68 -11.02
C GLN A 45 -16.86 13.64 -9.94
N TYR A 46 -15.92 12.70 -9.70
CA TYR A 46 -16.04 11.64 -8.70
C TYR A 46 -15.10 11.82 -7.53
N VAL A 47 -14.04 12.65 -7.69
CA VAL A 47 -12.98 12.79 -6.69
C VAL A 47 -12.95 14.22 -6.16
N GLU A 48 -13.19 14.35 -4.86
CA GLU A 48 -13.00 15.58 -4.09
C GLU A 48 -11.72 15.48 -3.28
N PHE A 49 -11.01 16.59 -3.09
CA PHE A 49 -9.82 16.64 -2.27
C PHE A 49 -10.00 17.60 -1.09
N ILE A 50 -9.72 17.12 0.12
CA ILE A 50 -9.69 17.91 1.36
C ILE A 50 -8.29 17.85 1.95
N GLN A 51 -7.65 19.01 2.12
CA GLN A 51 -6.36 19.09 2.79
C GLN A 51 -6.50 18.99 4.30
N GLY A 52 -5.66 18.14 4.93
CA GLY A 52 -5.59 18.03 6.38
C GLY A 52 -4.72 16.88 6.86
N ASP A 53 -4.48 16.85 8.17
CA ASP A 53 -3.65 15.87 8.86
C ASP A 53 -4.51 14.87 9.64
N VAL A 54 -4.28 13.57 9.52
CA VAL A 54 -4.96 12.54 10.32
C VAL A 54 -4.68 12.66 11.81
N MET A 55 -3.67 13.43 12.19
CA MET A 55 -3.38 13.75 13.58
C MET A 55 -4.23 14.91 14.13
N ASP A 56 -4.88 15.68 13.26
CA ASP A 56 -5.79 16.76 13.64
C ASP A 56 -7.22 16.22 13.88
N PHE A 57 -7.43 15.61 15.04
CA PHE A 57 -8.72 15.02 15.41
C PHE A 57 -9.88 16.03 15.44
N PRO A 58 -9.72 17.27 15.94
CA PRO A 58 -10.74 18.33 15.82
C PRO A 58 -11.15 18.57 14.36
N ARG A 59 -10.19 18.71 13.44
CA ARG A 59 -10.47 18.92 12.01
C ARG A 59 -11.20 17.76 11.38
N LEU A 60 -10.78 16.52 11.69
CA LEU A 60 -11.49 15.32 11.24
C LEU A 60 -12.94 15.32 11.75
N THR A 61 -13.15 15.63 13.04
CA THR A 61 -14.49 15.70 13.64
C THR A 61 -15.37 16.75 12.94
N GLU A 62 -14.82 17.92 12.64
CA GLU A 62 -15.52 18.98 11.90
C GLU A 62 -15.96 18.49 10.51
N ILE A 63 -15.05 17.86 9.74
CA ILE A 63 -15.33 17.35 8.40
C ILE A 63 -16.47 16.30 8.44
N PHE A 64 -16.36 15.30 9.33
CA PHE A 64 -17.37 14.24 9.43
C PHE A 64 -18.71 14.76 9.98
N GLN A 65 -18.71 15.80 10.80
CA GLN A 65 -19.93 16.48 11.24
C GLN A 65 -20.62 17.22 10.11
N GLN A 66 -19.85 17.94 9.27
CA GLN A 66 -20.37 18.65 8.09
C GLN A 66 -20.89 17.70 7.01
N ARG A 67 -20.30 16.52 6.91
CA ARG A 67 -20.59 15.48 5.92
C ARG A 67 -21.41 14.31 6.48
N LYS A 68 -22.17 14.57 7.57
CA LYS A 68 -22.93 13.52 8.24
C LYS A 68 -23.93 12.85 7.29
N GLY A 69 -23.81 11.53 7.14
CA GLY A 69 -24.65 10.72 6.25
C GLY A 69 -24.21 10.69 4.79
N GLU A 70 -23.12 11.40 4.41
CA GLU A 70 -22.57 11.36 3.06
C GLU A 70 -21.46 10.29 2.93
N ILE A 71 -20.72 10.01 4.02
CA ILE A 71 -19.60 9.07 4.04
C ILE A 71 -20.08 7.72 4.58
N ASP A 72 -19.89 6.66 3.81
CA ASP A 72 -20.31 5.29 4.16
C ASP A 72 -19.13 4.34 4.41
N GLY A 73 -17.90 4.81 4.23
CA GLY A 73 -16.74 4.02 4.57
C GLY A 73 -15.43 4.80 4.52
N ILE A 74 -14.42 4.21 5.14
CA ILE A 74 -13.07 4.77 5.21
C ILE A 74 -12.09 3.76 4.64
N ILE A 75 -11.15 4.23 3.78
CA ILE A 75 -9.94 3.50 3.44
C ILE A 75 -8.76 4.25 4.05
N HIS A 76 -8.14 3.67 5.07
CA HIS A 76 -7.02 4.30 5.77
C HIS A 76 -5.69 3.79 5.26
N THR A 77 -4.94 4.65 4.53
CA THR A 77 -3.66 4.28 3.93
C THR A 77 -2.46 4.99 4.55
N VAL A 78 -2.68 6.02 5.38
CA VAL A 78 -1.59 6.79 5.97
C VAL A 78 -0.62 5.89 6.75
N GLY A 79 0.65 6.14 6.55
CA GLY A 79 1.70 5.47 7.32
C GLY A 79 3.11 5.86 6.84
N ILE A 80 4.00 6.04 7.80
CA ILE A 80 5.43 6.23 7.55
C ILE A 80 6.09 4.87 7.41
N MET A 81 6.88 4.69 6.36
CA MET A 81 7.65 3.49 6.05
C MET A 81 9.06 3.85 5.56
N GLY A 82 9.92 2.86 5.41
CA GLY A 82 11.26 3.04 4.83
C GLY A 82 12.29 3.58 5.83
N GLU A 83 13.34 4.23 5.33
CA GLU A 83 14.49 4.68 6.14
C GLU A 83 14.12 5.73 7.18
N ILE A 84 13.07 6.52 6.94
CA ILE A 84 12.57 7.52 7.89
C ILE A 84 12.10 6.86 9.21
N VAL A 85 11.74 5.58 9.19
CA VAL A 85 11.40 4.82 10.41
C VAL A 85 12.61 4.71 11.35
N LEU A 86 13.83 4.60 10.78
CA LEU A 86 15.06 4.49 11.55
C LEU A 86 15.56 5.86 12.04
N THR A 87 15.34 6.91 11.26
CA THR A 87 15.77 8.27 11.60
C THR A 87 14.77 9.02 12.48
N ASN A 88 13.48 8.67 12.41
CA ASN A 88 12.41 9.24 13.24
C ASN A 88 11.44 8.16 13.75
N PRO A 89 11.88 7.24 14.63
CA PRO A 89 11.03 6.17 15.17
C PRO A 89 9.85 6.71 15.99
N HIS A 90 10.03 7.81 16.70
CA HIS A 90 8.95 8.46 17.46
C HIS A 90 7.82 8.93 16.53
N GLY A 91 8.16 9.64 15.44
CA GLY A 91 7.20 10.10 14.44
C GLY A 91 6.48 8.94 13.76
N ASN A 92 7.20 7.85 13.48
CA ASN A 92 6.62 6.63 12.91
C ASN A 92 5.55 6.02 13.83
N VAL A 93 5.88 5.76 15.09
CA VAL A 93 4.94 5.18 16.07
C VAL A 93 3.74 6.10 16.27
N LYS A 94 4.00 7.40 16.46
CA LYS A 94 2.95 8.40 16.68
C LYS A 94 1.98 8.47 15.49
N LEU A 95 2.47 8.64 14.27
CA LEU A 95 1.60 8.77 13.10
C LEU A 95 0.87 7.46 12.79
N ASN A 96 1.61 6.34 12.72
CA ASN A 96 1.00 5.09 12.30
C ASN A 96 -0.06 4.59 13.28
N ILE A 97 0.19 4.68 14.59
CA ILE A 97 -0.74 4.17 15.61
C ILE A 97 -1.81 5.21 15.96
N ALA A 98 -1.43 6.44 16.34
CA ALA A 98 -2.41 7.43 16.75
C ALA A 98 -3.25 7.94 15.58
N GLY A 99 -2.68 8.07 14.37
CA GLY A 99 -3.44 8.41 13.16
C GLY A 99 -4.49 7.34 12.82
N THR A 100 -4.13 6.05 12.94
CA THR A 100 -5.08 4.95 12.77
C THR A 100 -6.17 4.98 13.86
N HIS A 101 -5.79 5.20 15.12
CA HIS A 101 -6.74 5.32 16.21
C HIS A 101 -7.73 6.47 15.98
N ASN A 102 -7.26 7.64 15.51
CA ASN A 102 -8.14 8.76 15.17
C ASN A 102 -9.19 8.35 14.13
N MET A 103 -8.81 7.61 13.08
CA MET A 103 -9.77 7.16 12.07
C MET A 103 -10.77 6.13 12.60
N LEU A 104 -10.35 5.25 13.51
CA LEU A 104 -11.24 4.31 14.18
C LEU A 104 -12.24 5.03 15.10
N GLU A 105 -11.79 6.05 15.85
CA GLU A 105 -12.65 6.88 16.68
C GLU A 105 -13.64 7.70 15.84
N ILE A 106 -13.21 8.26 14.74
CA ILE A 106 -14.10 8.93 13.78
C ILE A 106 -15.18 7.94 13.28
N ALA A 107 -14.79 6.73 12.88
CA ALA A 107 -15.74 5.74 12.43
C ALA A 107 -16.77 5.41 13.53
N ARG A 108 -16.33 5.22 14.78
CA ARG A 108 -17.20 4.96 15.93
C ARG A 108 -18.15 6.13 16.23
N LEU A 109 -17.62 7.36 16.30
CA LEU A 109 -18.38 8.55 16.69
C LEU A 109 -19.43 8.95 15.67
N PHE A 110 -19.14 8.78 14.39
CA PHE A 110 -20.04 9.16 13.30
C PHE A 110 -20.82 7.98 12.70
N GLY A 111 -20.68 6.78 13.27
CA GLY A 111 -21.41 5.59 12.82
C GLY A 111 -21.01 5.15 11.41
N ILE A 112 -19.74 5.35 11.01
CA ILE A 112 -19.25 4.86 9.72
C ILE A 112 -19.14 3.34 9.79
N PRO A 113 -19.90 2.61 8.96
CA PRO A 113 -20.03 1.17 9.12
C PRO A 113 -18.80 0.36 8.74
N LYS A 114 -17.95 0.88 7.84
CA LYS A 114 -16.85 0.13 7.24
C LYS A 114 -15.53 0.89 7.27
N VAL A 115 -14.46 0.22 7.70
CA VAL A 115 -13.09 0.74 7.65
C VAL A 115 -12.18 -0.31 7.02
N VAL A 116 -11.53 0.04 5.92
CA VAL A 116 -10.46 -0.75 5.31
C VAL A 116 -9.11 -0.16 5.71
N TYR A 117 -8.30 -0.97 6.35
CA TYR A 117 -6.95 -0.61 6.74
C TYR A 117 -5.92 -1.21 5.77
N THR A 118 -5.07 -0.38 5.18
CA THR A 118 -3.95 -0.89 4.39
C THR A 118 -2.80 -1.27 5.30
N SER A 119 -2.62 -2.57 5.45
CA SER A 119 -1.49 -3.19 6.15
C SER A 119 -0.42 -3.65 5.15
N THR A 120 0.43 -4.52 5.56
CA THR A 120 1.60 -4.98 4.79
C THR A 120 1.88 -6.46 5.02
N GLY A 121 2.38 -7.17 4.01
CA GLY A 121 2.92 -8.52 4.21
C GLY A 121 4.14 -8.57 5.14
N ALA A 122 4.76 -7.43 5.44
CA ALA A 122 5.85 -7.36 6.42
C ALA A 122 5.43 -7.79 7.84
N VAL A 123 4.12 -7.77 8.16
CA VAL A 123 3.61 -8.24 9.45
C VAL A 123 3.92 -9.71 9.72
N TYR A 124 4.11 -10.52 8.68
CA TYR A 124 4.47 -11.94 8.84
C TYR A 124 5.93 -12.16 9.28
N GLY A 125 6.80 -11.15 9.11
CA GLY A 125 8.20 -11.20 9.53
C GLY A 125 9.05 -12.21 8.77
N ALA A 126 9.99 -12.84 9.48
CA ALA A 126 10.95 -13.81 8.96
C ALA A 126 10.34 -15.21 8.86
N LEU A 127 9.50 -15.41 7.85
CA LEU A 127 8.87 -16.70 7.58
C LEU A 127 9.46 -17.27 6.29
N PRO A 128 9.96 -18.51 6.26
CA PRO A 128 10.39 -19.14 5.01
C PRO A 128 9.19 -19.46 4.11
N GLY A 129 9.35 -19.23 2.81
CA GLY A 129 8.34 -19.55 1.80
C GLY A 129 7.15 -18.60 1.77
N ILE A 130 5.95 -19.14 1.57
CA ILE A 130 4.71 -18.38 1.32
C ILE A 130 3.91 -18.21 2.61
N ALA A 131 3.53 -16.96 2.91
CA ALA A 131 2.70 -16.64 4.07
C ALA A 131 1.20 -16.73 3.73
N THR A 132 0.42 -17.33 4.64
CA THR A 132 -1.04 -17.43 4.54
C THR A 132 -1.71 -16.76 5.74
N GLU A 133 -2.88 -16.16 5.57
CA GLU A 133 -3.63 -15.56 6.67
C GLU A 133 -4.22 -16.60 7.65
N LYS A 134 -4.31 -17.85 7.21
CA LYS A 134 -4.88 -18.94 8.02
C LYS A 134 -3.86 -19.53 8.98
N GLU A 135 -2.63 -19.74 8.49
CA GLU A 135 -1.61 -20.54 9.20
C GLU A 135 -0.59 -19.67 9.93
N HIS A 136 -0.43 -18.41 9.51
CA HIS A 136 0.63 -17.54 10.00
C HIS A 136 0.06 -16.31 10.70
N GLN A 137 0.29 -16.25 12.00
CA GLN A 137 -0.02 -15.05 12.78
C GLN A 137 1.05 -13.98 12.55
N PRO A 138 0.72 -12.68 12.69
CA PRO A 138 1.70 -11.61 12.61
C PRO A 138 2.87 -11.82 13.61
N ASN A 139 4.08 -11.75 13.09
CA ASN A 139 5.34 -11.82 13.84
C ASN A 139 6.35 -10.80 13.29
N PRO A 140 6.09 -9.48 13.49
CA PRO A 140 6.83 -8.42 12.84
C PRO A 140 8.32 -8.44 13.21
N ALA A 141 9.20 -8.27 12.20
CA ALA A 141 10.64 -8.29 12.35
C ALA A 141 11.28 -6.88 12.40
N ASP A 142 10.49 -5.82 12.20
CA ASP A 142 10.95 -4.43 12.29
C ASP A 142 9.87 -3.50 12.86
N LEU A 143 10.29 -2.26 13.17
CA LEU A 143 9.42 -1.27 13.81
C LEU A 143 8.22 -0.87 12.94
N TYR A 144 8.40 -0.75 11.62
CA TYR A 144 7.30 -0.46 10.71
C TYR A 144 6.23 -1.56 10.75
N ALA A 145 6.65 -2.81 10.59
CA ALA A 145 5.77 -3.96 10.66
C ALA A 145 5.08 -4.08 12.04
N ALA A 146 5.81 -3.76 13.13
CA ALA A 146 5.24 -3.74 14.47
C ALA A 146 4.14 -2.69 14.62
N THR A 147 4.31 -1.47 14.08
CA THR A 147 3.24 -0.45 14.11
C THR A 147 2.03 -0.88 13.28
N LYS A 148 2.24 -1.48 12.10
CA LYS A 148 1.14 -1.99 11.27
C LYS A 148 0.38 -3.13 11.96
N THR A 149 1.10 -4.07 12.58
CA THR A 149 0.49 -5.16 13.37
C THR A 149 -0.32 -4.63 14.55
N SER A 150 0.19 -3.63 15.28
CA SER A 150 -0.53 -3.00 16.38
C SER A 150 -1.86 -2.39 15.92
N CYS A 151 -1.86 -1.75 14.75
CA CYS A 151 -3.07 -1.18 14.16
C CYS A 151 -4.08 -2.25 13.70
N GLU A 152 -3.61 -3.39 13.17
CA GLU A 152 -4.49 -4.52 12.87
C GLU A 152 -5.23 -5.02 14.11
N PHE A 153 -4.50 -5.25 15.22
CA PHE A 153 -5.11 -5.67 16.48
C PHE A 153 -6.05 -4.62 17.06
N LEU A 154 -5.66 -3.34 17.01
CA LEU A 154 -6.50 -2.25 17.47
C LEU A 154 -7.82 -2.21 16.68
N GLY A 155 -7.76 -2.24 15.36
CA GLY A 155 -8.95 -2.22 14.50
C GLY A 155 -9.85 -3.44 14.70
N GLN A 156 -9.27 -4.63 14.90
CA GLN A 156 -10.04 -5.84 15.23
C GLN A 156 -10.78 -5.70 16.57
N GLN A 157 -10.16 -5.06 17.58
CA GLN A 157 -10.86 -4.81 18.85
C GLN A 157 -11.97 -3.76 18.70
N TYR A 158 -11.78 -2.73 17.87
CA TYR A 158 -12.86 -1.79 17.51
C TYR A 158 -14.03 -2.51 16.81
N ALA A 159 -13.73 -3.43 15.89
CA ALA A 159 -14.76 -4.26 15.25
C ALA A 159 -15.55 -5.08 16.29
N ASN A 160 -14.86 -5.78 17.18
CA ASN A 160 -15.46 -6.63 18.20
C ASN A 160 -16.28 -5.84 19.22
N THR A 161 -15.82 -4.62 19.60
CA THR A 161 -16.42 -3.84 20.67
C THR A 161 -17.53 -2.93 20.18
N PHE A 162 -17.37 -2.36 18.99
CA PHE A 162 -18.26 -1.31 18.48
C PHE A 162 -19.02 -1.72 17.20
N GLY A 163 -18.79 -2.92 16.67
CA GLY A 163 -19.51 -3.45 15.51
C GLY A 163 -19.11 -2.83 14.18
N ILE A 164 -17.92 -2.19 14.09
CA ILE A 164 -17.38 -1.66 12.84
C ILE A 164 -16.92 -2.83 11.95
N ASP A 165 -17.30 -2.84 10.67
CA ASP A 165 -16.76 -3.77 9.69
C ASP A 165 -15.31 -3.36 9.34
N PHE A 166 -14.37 -3.85 10.14
CA PHE A 166 -12.93 -3.57 9.97
C PHE A 166 -12.28 -4.63 9.12
N ARG A 167 -11.72 -4.20 7.98
CA ARG A 167 -11.07 -5.08 7.00
C ARG A 167 -9.62 -4.68 6.80
N ILE A 168 -8.77 -5.66 6.51
CA ILE A 168 -7.33 -5.49 6.37
C ILE A 168 -6.88 -5.92 4.99
N SER A 169 -6.22 -5.02 4.26
CA SER A 169 -5.53 -5.28 3.00
C SER A 169 -4.02 -5.36 3.27
N ARG A 170 -3.43 -6.56 3.33
CA ARG A 170 -1.99 -6.79 3.48
C ARG A 170 -1.32 -6.76 2.12
N ILE A 171 -0.76 -5.62 1.76
CA ILE A 171 -0.08 -5.41 0.48
C ILE A 171 1.40 -5.79 0.61
N TYR A 172 1.98 -6.40 -0.45
CA TYR A 172 3.38 -6.78 -0.43
C TYR A 172 4.14 -6.17 -1.61
N PHE A 173 5.34 -5.70 -1.40
CA PHE A 173 6.28 -5.05 -2.32
C PHE A 173 5.65 -4.39 -3.56
N CYS A 174 4.75 -3.44 -3.32
CA CYS A 174 4.04 -2.73 -4.38
C CYS A 174 4.96 -1.75 -5.13
N TYR A 175 4.95 -1.79 -6.47
CA TYR A 175 5.75 -0.94 -7.35
C TYR A 175 4.91 -0.41 -8.53
N GLY A 176 5.39 0.62 -9.22
CA GLY A 176 4.77 1.14 -10.43
C GLY A 176 4.58 2.66 -10.43
N PRO A 177 3.83 3.21 -11.41
CA PRO A 177 3.57 4.63 -11.58
C PRO A 177 3.03 5.33 -10.33
N GLY A 178 3.48 6.58 -10.10
CA GLY A 178 3.09 7.40 -8.97
C GLY A 178 4.19 7.60 -7.92
N LYS A 179 5.30 6.87 -8.00
CA LYS A 179 6.44 7.05 -7.10
C LYS A 179 7.76 6.70 -7.80
N LEU A 180 8.76 7.58 -7.68
CA LEU A 180 10.09 7.35 -8.23
C LEU A 180 10.84 6.28 -7.42
N PRO A 181 11.65 5.38 -8.06
CA PRO A 181 12.51 4.42 -7.36
C PRO A 181 13.41 5.08 -6.30
N SER A 182 13.95 6.26 -6.58
CA SER A 182 14.78 7.05 -5.65
C SER A 182 14.07 7.44 -4.35
N ASN A 183 12.75 7.53 -4.36
CA ASN A 183 11.92 7.88 -3.20
C ASN A 183 11.46 6.65 -2.39
N PHE A 184 11.90 5.46 -2.76
CA PHE A 184 11.66 4.23 -2.02
C PHE A 184 12.88 3.82 -1.16
N ILE A 185 12.71 2.77 -0.36
CA ILE A 185 13.78 2.13 0.39
C ILE A 185 14.87 1.57 -0.55
N ARG A 186 16.08 1.35 -0.03
CA ARG A 186 17.23 0.87 -0.79
C ARG A 186 16.94 -0.35 -1.67
N LEU A 187 16.13 -1.29 -1.21
CA LEU A 187 15.74 -2.46 -2.00
C LEU A 187 15.05 -2.08 -3.31
N TYR A 188 14.13 -1.10 -3.30
CA TYR A 188 13.49 -0.62 -4.53
C TYR A 188 14.45 0.14 -5.44
N GLN A 189 15.37 0.91 -4.87
CA GLN A 189 16.42 1.57 -5.66
C GLN A 189 17.28 0.53 -6.38
N LEU A 190 17.67 -0.55 -5.71
CA LEU A 190 18.41 -1.65 -6.32
C LEU A 190 17.56 -2.35 -7.41
N ALA A 191 16.30 -2.67 -7.11
CA ALA A 191 15.43 -3.42 -8.02
C ALA A 191 15.02 -2.63 -9.27
N PHE A 192 14.70 -1.34 -9.13
CA PHE A 192 14.08 -0.53 -10.17
C PHE A 192 14.87 0.75 -10.53
N GLY A 193 15.93 1.09 -9.81
CA GLY A 193 16.65 2.33 -9.99
C GLY A 193 17.33 2.46 -11.37
N ALA A 194 17.63 1.34 -12.03
CA ALA A 194 18.11 1.36 -13.41
C ALA A 194 17.11 2.02 -14.37
N LEU A 195 15.81 1.89 -14.12
CA LEU A 195 14.75 2.53 -14.90
C LEU A 195 14.77 4.07 -14.78
N GLU A 196 15.20 4.58 -13.63
CA GLU A 196 15.32 6.02 -13.34
C GLU A 196 16.70 6.58 -13.71
N GLY A 197 17.66 5.72 -14.06
CA GLY A 197 19.05 6.10 -14.35
C GLY A 197 19.88 6.32 -13.07
N LEU A 198 19.50 5.75 -11.94
CA LEU A 198 20.27 5.84 -10.70
C LEU A 198 21.60 5.12 -10.82
N THR A 199 22.68 5.75 -10.36
CA THR A 199 24.03 5.19 -10.33
C THR A 199 24.43 4.70 -8.94
N GLY A 200 25.53 3.94 -8.83
CA GLY A 200 26.02 3.42 -7.54
C GLY A 200 25.09 2.38 -6.90
N LEU A 201 24.35 1.65 -7.72
CA LEU A 201 23.43 0.59 -7.29
C LEU A 201 24.22 -0.69 -7.01
N ARG A 202 24.80 -0.78 -5.81
CA ARG A 202 25.59 -1.95 -5.38
C ARG A 202 25.32 -2.33 -3.94
N THR A 203 25.44 -3.62 -3.66
CA THR A 203 25.38 -4.21 -2.31
C THR A 203 26.05 -5.58 -2.30
N ASP A 204 26.65 -5.95 -1.18
CA ASP A 204 27.32 -7.24 -0.99
C ASP A 204 26.35 -8.43 -0.85
N LYS A 205 25.05 -8.17 -0.81
CA LYS A 205 23.99 -9.18 -0.65
C LYS A 205 22.79 -8.80 -1.50
N GLY A 206 21.83 -9.72 -1.63
CA GLY A 206 20.48 -9.41 -2.09
C GLY A 206 20.08 -10.05 -3.41
N ALA A 207 21.01 -10.62 -4.17
CA ALA A 207 20.67 -11.28 -5.44
C ALA A 207 19.63 -12.41 -5.25
N ASP A 208 19.76 -13.17 -4.14
CA ASP A 208 18.91 -14.31 -3.83
C ASP A 208 17.69 -13.93 -2.97
N GLN A 209 17.51 -12.65 -2.64
CA GLN A 209 16.33 -12.18 -1.92
C GLN A 209 15.10 -12.41 -2.76
N LYS A 210 14.22 -13.30 -2.31
CA LYS A 210 12.95 -13.57 -2.95
C LYS A 210 11.85 -12.75 -2.29
N LEU A 211 11.00 -12.14 -3.12
CA LEU A 211 9.86 -11.30 -2.70
C LEU A 211 8.75 -11.39 -3.74
N ASP A 212 7.54 -11.03 -3.35
CA ASP A 212 6.37 -10.95 -4.23
C ASP A 212 6.13 -9.47 -4.59
N PHE A 213 6.41 -9.13 -5.83
CA PHE A 213 6.29 -7.76 -6.35
C PHE A 213 4.95 -7.57 -7.03
N VAL A 214 4.06 -6.81 -6.41
CA VAL A 214 2.72 -6.51 -6.96
C VAL A 214 2.71 -5.16 -7.66
N TYR A 215 2.19 -5.11 -8.88
CA TYR A 215 2.03 -3.86 -9.62
C TYR A 215 0.97 -2.98 -8.99
N ILE A 216 1.18 -1.66 -9.02
CA ILE A 216 0.33 -0.70 -8.29
C ILE A 216 -1.14 -0.79 -8.65
N GLU A 217 -1.50 -0.98 -9.92
CA GLU A 217 -2.89 -1.08 -10.33
C GLU A 217 -3.58 -2.32 -9.73
N ASP A 218 -2.86 -3.45 -9.61
CA ASP A 218 -3.38 -4.64 -8.95
C ASP A 218 -3.50 -4.46 -7.44
N ALA A 219 -2.49 -3.88 -6.79
CA ALA A 219 -2.53 -3.62 -5.35
C ALA A 219 -3.68 -2.69 -4.96
N ALA A 220 -3.88 -1.63 -5.73
CA ALA A 220 -4.94 -0.66 -5.52
C ALA A 220 -6.32 -1.25 -5.81
N ARG A 221 -6.46 -1.99 -6.92
CA ARG A 221 -7.69 -2.71 -7.26
C ARG A 221 -8.05 -3.73 -6.17
N GLY A 222 -7.07 -4.50 -5.68
CA GLY A 222 -7.29 -5.42 -4.56
C GLY A 222 -7.80 -4.71 -3.32
N THR A 223 -7.22 -3.54 -2.97
CA THR A 223 -7.68 -2.72 -1.83
C THR A 223 -9.09 -2.18 -2.05
N ALA A 224 -9.43 -1.73 -3.25
CA ALA A 224 -10.79 -1.28 -3.59
C ALA A 224 -11.80 -2.43 -3.52
N LEU A 225 -11.45 -3.64 -3.99
CA LEU A 225 -12.30 -4.82 -3.88
C LEU A 225 -12.54 -5.24 -2.41
N VAL A 226 -11.53 -5.10 -1.53
CA VAL A 226 -11.73 -5.29 -0.08
C VAL A 226 -12.80 -4.33 0.46
N TYR A 227 -12.82 -3.09 -0.02
CA TYR A 227 -13.84 -2.11 0.37
C TYR A 227 -15.21 -2.45 -0.23
N GLN A 228 -15.30 -2.73 -1.54
CA GLN A 228 -16.55 -2.93 -2.26
C GLN A 228 -17.26 -4.24 -1.90
N ALA A 229 -16.54 -5.25 -1.42
CA ALA A 229 -17.14 -6.53 -1.09
C ALA A 229 -18.29 -6.38 -0.07
N GLU A 230 -19.44 -6.99 -0.39
CA GLU A 230 -20.58 -7.07 0.52
C GLU A 230 -20.41 -8.28 1.45
N LYS A 231 -20.25 -8.02 2.77
CA LYS A 231 -20.14 -9.05 3.83
C LYS A 231 -19.20 -10.22 3.47
N PRO A 232 -17.93 -9.93 3.16
CA PRO A 232 -16.99 -10.97 2.78
C PRO A 232 -16.79 -11.97 3.92
N LYS A 233 -16.53 -13.22 3.56
CA LYS A 233 -16.29 -14.33 4.52
C LYS A 233 -15.11 -14.08 5.45
N TYR A 234 -14.16 -13.26 5.02
CA TYR A 234 -12.93 -12.95 5.75
C TYR A 234 -12.78 -11.44 5.93
N SER A 235 -12.06 -11.03 6.98
CA SER A 235 -11.73 -9.62 7.24
C SER A 235 -10.26 -9.28 6.93
N VAL A 236 -9.41 -10.27 6.66
CA VAL A 236 -7.99 -10.10 6.36
C VAL A 236 -7.68 -10.72 5.01
N PHE A 237 -7.05 -9.93 4.13
CA PHE A 237 -6.74 -10.32 2.76
C PHE A 237 -5.31 -9.97 2.39
N ASN A 238 -4.56 -10.96 1.92
CA ASN A 238 -3.29 -10.74 1.24
C ASN A 238 -3.54 -10.20 -0.17
N ILE A 239 -2.96 -9.07 -0.50
CA ILE A 239 -3.04 -8.41 -1.82
C ILE A 239 -1.63 -8.37 -2.41
N ALA A 240 -1.34 -9.35 -3.22
CA ALA A 240 -0.04 -9.62 -3.81
C ALA A 240 -0.21 -10.41 -5.12
N THR A 241 0.85 -10.98 -5.68
CA THR A 241 0.74 -11.83 -6.89
C THR A 241 0.68 -13.33 -6.58
N GLY A 242 1.15 -13.75 -5.41
CA GLY A 242 1.37 -15.16 -5.06
C GLY A 242 2.67 -15.71 -5.64
N ILE A 243 3.47 -14.90 -6.32
CA ILE A 243 4.68 -15.33 -7.04
C ILE A 243 5.93 -14.80 -6.35
N SER A 244 6.81 -15.73 -5.95
CA SER A 244 8.12 -15.43 -5.38
C SER A 244 9.13 -15.17 -6.51
N THR A 245 9.74 -13.96 -6.54
CA THR A 245 10.73 -13.57 -7.55
C THR A 245 11.99 -13.04 -6.87
N SER A 246 13.18 -13.44 -7.37
CA SER A 246 14.43 -12.93 -6.83
C SER A 246 14.65 -11.46 -7.21
N VAL A 247 15.25 -10.68 -6.31
CA VAL A 247 15.64 -9.29 -6.63
C VAL A 247 16.63 -9.25 -7.80
N GLY A 248 17.50 -10.26 -7.92
CA GLY A 248 18.40 -10.38 -9.06
C GLY A 248 17.66 -10.50 -10.40
N ASP A 249 16.54 -11.21 -10.46
CA ASP A 249 15.73 -11.31 -11.68
C ASP A 249 14.95 -10.04 -11.96
N VAL A 250 14.45 -9.34 -10.92
CA VAL A 250 13.84 -8.00 -11.07
C VAL A 250 14.83 -7.00 -11.63
N VAL A 251 16.08 -7.02 -11.16
CA VAL A 251 17.17 -6.15 -11.67
C VAL A 251 17.44 -6.42 -13.15
N LYS A 252 17.56 -7.69 -13.56
CA LYS A 252 17.76 -8.04 -14.99
C LYS A 252 16.62 -7.52 -15.87
N LEU A 253 15.37 -7.67 -15.43
CA LEU A 253 14.20 -7.15 -16.14
C LEU A 253 14.20 -5.61 -16.19
N SER A 254 14.53 -4.96 -15.09
CA SER A 254 14.64 -3.50 -15.03
C SER A 254 15.73 -2.98 -15.97
N GLN A 255 16.90 -3.62 -16.00
CA GLN A 255 17.98 -3.27 -16.93
C GLN A 255 17.56 -3.50 -18.40
N LYS A 256 16.85 -4.59 -18.69
CA LYS A 256 16.32 -4.89 -20.04
C LYS A 256 15.39 -3.78 -20.56
N HIS A 257 14.56 -3.20 -19.70
CA HIS A 257 13.60 -2.15 -20.07
C HIS A 257 14.12 -0.73 -19.82
N SER A 258 15.33 -0.60 -19.29
CA SER A 258 15.97 0.70 -19.06
C SER A 258 16.49 1.33 -20.36
N ARG A 259 16.30 2.65 -20.50
CA ARG A 259 16.96 3.48 -21.53
C ARG A 259 18.37 3.89 -21.12
N PHE A 260 18.74 3.63 -19.87
CA PHE A 260 20.04 3.97 -19.31
C PHE A 260 20.93 2.72 -19.25
N ASN A 261 22.20 2.90 -19.50
CA ASN A 261 23.19 1.85 -19.27
C ASN A 261 23.68 1.94 -17.81
N VAL A 262 22.89 1.39 -16.90
CA VAL A 262 23.18 1.40 -15.46
C VAL A 262 23.62 0.00 -15.03
N GLU A 263 24.78 -0.08 -14.40
CA GLU A 263 25.25 -1.28 -13.72
C GLU A 263 24.61 -1.39 -12.33
N VAL A 264 24.10 -2.59 -12.00
CA VAL A 264 23.59 -2.95 -10.70
C VAL A 264 24.35 -4.19 -10.21
N GLU A 265 25.08 -4.04 -9.12
CA GLU A 265 25.90 -5.11 -8.55
C GLU A 265 25.23 -5.65 -7.27
N LEU A 266 24.83 -6.92 -7.30
CA LEU A 266 24.25 -7.61 -6.16
C LEU A 266 25.12 -8.81 -5.80
N GLY A 267 25.61 -8.86 -4.56
CA GLY A 267 26.20 -10.06 -4.01
C GLY A 267 25.17 -11.13 -3.64
N PRO A 268 25.60 -12.36 -3.36
CA PRO A 268 24.73 -13.47 -3.00
C PRO A 268 24.06 -13.27 -1.62
N GLY A 269 22.96 -14.01 -1.36
CA GLY A 269 22.23 -14.03 -0.11
C GLY A 269 21.09 -13.03 -0.02
N GLN A 270 20.52 -12.86 1.17
CA GLN A 270 19.33 -12.05 1.43
C GLN A 270 19.69 -10.73 2.11
N LEU A 271 18.97 -9.66 1.75
CA LEU A 271 19.06 -8.33 2.36
C LEU A 271 18.26 -8.21 3.66
N MET A 272 17.12 -8.89 3.73
CA MET A 272 16.19 -8.79 4.85
C MET A 272 15.46 -10.10 5.10
N GLN A 273 15.03 -10.27 6.34
CA GLN A 273 14.23 -11.42 6.73
C GLN A 273 12.75 -11.16 6.43
N ARG A 274 12.23 -11.81 5.40
CA ARG A 274 10.85 -11.68 4.93
C ARG A 274 10.37 -13.03 4.36
N CYS A 275 9.05 -13.25 4.37
CA CYS A 275 8.46 -14.32 3.57
C CYS A 275 8.69 -14.06 2.08
N GLU A 276 8.72 -15.11 1.28
CA GLU A 276 9.01 -15.01 -0.16
C GLU A 276 7.82 -14.48 -0.95
N ALA A 277 6.61 -14.91 -0.61
CA ALA A 277 5.37 -14.46 -1.25
C ALA A 277 4.20 -14.54 -0.27
N LEU A 278 3.04 -14.01 -0.69
CA LEU A 278 1.80 -14.12 0.05
C LEU A 278 0.82 -15.03 -0.71
N ASP A 279 0.19 -15.98 -0.02
CA ASP A 279 -0.97 -16.70 -0.55
C ASP A 279 -2.15 -15.73 -0.72
N ILE A 280 -2.75 -15.71 -1.90
CA ILE A 280 -3.86 -14.83 -2.25
C ILE A 280 -5.20 -15.57 -2.38
N SER A 281 -5.26 -16.83 -1.94
CA SER A 281 -6.44 -17.69 -2.11
C SER A 281 -7.71 -17.10 -1.51
N ARG A 282 -7.60 -16.43 -0.34
CA ARG A 282 -8.74 -15.73 0.28
C ARG A 282 -9.24 -14.55 -0.55
N ALA A 283 -8.33 -13.75 -1.07
CA ALA A 283 -8.67 -12.61 -1.91
C ALA A 283 -9.30 -13.09 -3.24
N LYS A 284 -8.80 -14.18 -3.81
CA LYS A 284 -9.37 -14.81 -5.00
C LYS A 284 -10.77 -15.36 -4.72
N GLU A 285 -10.95 -16.15 -3.66
CA GLU A 285 -12.22 -16.79 -3.30
C GLU A 285 -13.31 -15.75 -2.96
N ALA A 286 -13.00 -14.80 -2.09
CA ALA A 286 -14.00 -13.92 -1.50
C ALA A 286 -14.19 -12.57 -2.22
N LEU A 287 -13.21 -12.13 -3.02
CA LEU A 287 -13.23 -10.84 -3.69
C LEU A 287 -13.15 -10.95 -5.22
N GLY A 288 -12.89 -12.14 -5.76
CA GLY A 288 -12.57 -12.31 -7.19
C GLY A 288 -11.27 -11.60 -7.59
N PHE A 289 -10.36 -11.39 -6.62
CA PHE A 289 -9.10 -10.72 -6.90
C PHE A 289 -8.14 -11.66 -7.63
N GLU A 290 -7.73 -11.26 -8.83
CA GLU A 290 -6.66 -11.90 -9.59
C GLU A 290 -5.71 -10.82 -10.11
N PRO A 291 -4.40 -10.91 -9.86
CA PRO A 291 -3.42 -10.01 -10.46
C PRO A 291 -3.52 -10.05 -11.98
N LYS A 292 -3.56 -8.88 -12.62
CA LYS A 292 -3.69 -8.75 -14.08
C LYS A 292 -2.36 -8.55 -14.79
N PHE A 293 -1.36 -8.07 -14.05
CA PHE A 293 -0.06 -7.73 -14.61
C PHE A 293 0.99 -8.72 -14.15
N ASN A 294 1.71 -9.33 -15.10
CA ASN A 294 2.94 -10.04 -14.77
C ASN A 294 4.07 -9.02 -14.49
N LEU A 295 5.17 -9.49 -13.93
CA LEU A 295 6.27 -8.63 -13.50
C LEU A 295 6.89 -7.83 -14.67
N GLU A 296 7.08 -8.46 -15.82
CA GLU A 296 7.71 -7.82 -16.98
C GLU A 296 6.83 -6.71 -17.56
N GLU A 297 5.53 -6.97 -17.73
CA GLU A 297 4.56 -5.95 -18.15
C GLU A 297 4.48 -4.78 -17.17
N GLY A 298 4.48 -5.06 -15.87
CA GLY A 298 4.48 -4.03 -14.84
C GLY A 298 5.75 -3.18 -14.86
N ILE A 299 6.92 -3.80 -15.05
CA ILE A 299 8.20 -3.08 -15.17
C ILE A 299 8.23 -2.21 -16.44
N GLN A 300 7.75 -2.72 -17.57
CA GLN A 300 7.68 -1.95 -18.81
C GLN A 300 6.78 -0.71 -18.66
N ARG A 301 5.57 -0.87 -18.10
CA ARG A 301 4.67 0.26 -17.82
C ARG A 301 5.26 1.26 -16.84
N TYR A 302 6.01 0.77 -15.87
CA TYR A 302 6.70 1.63 -14.91
C TYR A 302 7.80 2.44 -15.58
N ALA A 303 8.59 1.81 -16.45
CA ALA A 303 9.61 2.47 -17.28
C ALA A 303 8.99 3.57 -18.17
N ASP A 304 7.91 3.26 -18.89
CA ASP A 304 7.22 4.22 -19.76
C ASP A 304 6.71 5.44 -19.00
N TRP A 305 6.15 5.22 -17.79
CA TRP A 305 5.73 6.31 -16.92
C TRP A 305 6.91 7.15 -16.44
N LEU A 306 8.00 6.51 -15.99
CA LEU A 306 9.21 7.20 -15.53
C LEU A 306 9.77 8.10 -16.62
N TYR A 307 9.88 7.61 -17.86
CA TYR A 307 10.40 8.37 -18.99
C TYR A 307 9.53 9.57 -19.34
N LYS A 308 8.21 9.42 -19.22
CA LYS A 308 7.26 10.54 -19.39
C LYS A 308 7.45 11.60 -18.30
N VAL A 309 7.54 11.20 -17.03
CA VAL A 309 7.68 12.12 -15.89
C VAL A 309 9.04 12.82 -15.90
N LEU A 310 10.10 12.07 -16.19
CA LEU A 310 11.47 12.60 -16.27
C LEU A 310 11.74 13.36 -17.58
N LYS A 311 10.82 13.33 -18.55
CA LYS A 311 10.91 13.97 -19.87
C LYS A 311 12.12 13.50 -20.69
N ILE A 312 12.38 12.20 -20.71
CA ILE A 312 13.52 11.54 -21.39
C ILE A 312 13.04 10.45 -22.34
#